data_6141c330cbcc41f98e035060b1b2f920
#
_entry.id   6141c330cbcc41f98e035060b1b2f920
#
_cell.length_a   1.000
_cell.length_b   1.000
_cell.length_c   1.000
_cell.angle_alpha   90.00
_cell.angle_beta   90.00
_cell.angle_gamma   90.00
#
_symmetry.space_group_name_H-M   'P 1'
#
loop_
_entity.id
_entity.type
_entity.pdbx_description
1 polymer ?
#
loop_
_entity_poly.entity_id
_entity_poly.type
_entity_poly.pdbx_seq_one_letter_code
_entity_poly.pdbx_strand_id
1 'polypeptide(L)'
;MNILVLNCGSSSLKYQLINMDDESVLAKGLVERIGIEGSILTHKPTGKDKYVVEQPMKDHNIAVKLVLDALVDETHGVIKNADEIAAVGHRVLHAGEKYKESCLVNEDVKSVVRECFDLGPLHNPANLIGIEAVEAAMPGKPNVAVWDTAFGGTMEPKAYLYAIPREYYEKYHVRRYGFHGTSHSFVSNSLALTKITPKLSYATLETVLLFQLLSVVSA
;
A
#
# COMPACT_ATOMS: atom_id res chain seq x y z
N MET A 1 11.73 16.65 0.99
CA MET A 1 11.58 15.55 -0.03
C MET A 1 10.16 15.01 0.00
N ASN A 2 9.41 15.09 -1.14
CA ASN A 2 8.01 14.67 -1.15
C ASN A 2 7.85 13.25 -1.69
N ILE A 3 7.10 12.41 -0.99
CA ILE A 3 6.79 11.03 -1.39
C ILE A 3 5.27 10.90 -1.58
N LEU A 4 4.86 10.38 -2.72
CA LEU A 4 3.47 10.03 -2.99
C LEU A 4 3.25 8.58 -2.57
N VAL A 5 2.31 8.34 -1.67
CA VAL A 5 1.92 6.99 -1.23
C VAL A 5 0.58 6.63 -1.84
N LEU A 6 0.50 5.47 -2.47
CA LEU A 6 -0.69 4.97 -3.15
C LEU A 6 -1.15 3.62 -2.60
N ASN A 7 -2.45 3.46 -2.48
CA ASN A 7 -3.11 2.19 -2.21
C ASN A 7 -4.25 2.02 -3.23
N CYS A 8 -4.00 1.19 -4.25
CA CYS A 8 -4.93 0.90 -5.33
C CYS A 8 -5.74 -0.36 -5.02
N GLY A 9 -7.05 -0.20 -4.96
CA GLY A 9 -8.03 -1.29 -4.96
C GLY A 9 -8.65 -1.49 -6.34
N SER A 10 -9.53 -2.48 -6.50
CA SER A 10 -10.17 -2.80 -7.79
C SER A 10 -10.96 -1.63 -8.39
N SER A 11 -11.63 -0.84 -7.57
CA SER A 11 -12.44 0.31 -7.99
C SER A 11 -12.16 1.59 -7.20
N SER A 12 -11.02 1.65 -6.51
CA SER A 12 -10.66 2.82 -5.69
C SER A 12 -9.15 3.03 -5.64
N LEU A 13 -8.75 4.27 -5.38
CA LEU A 13 -7.35 4.65 -5.17
C LEU A 13 -7.30 5.64 -4.01
N LYS A 14 -6.60 5.28 -2.95
CA LYS A 14 -6.27 6.17 -1.82
C LYS A 14 -4.86 6.69 -1.98
N TYR A 15 -4.63 7.96 -1.65
CA TYR A 15 -3.29 8.53 -1.71
C TYR A 15 -3.01 9.52 -0.59
N GLN A 16 -1.72 9.70 -0.32
CA GLN A 16 -1.18 10.76 0.50
C GLN A 16 0.12 11.29 -0.13
N LEU A 17 0.29 12.59 -0.14
CA LEU A 17 1.57 13.22 -0.43
C LEU A 17 2.18 13.68 0.89
N ILE A 18 3.38 13.18 1.21
CA ILE A 18 4.05 13.38 2.49
C ILE A 18 5.37 14.10 2.25
N ASN A 19 5.61 15.18 2.99
CA ASN A 19 6.94 15.77 3.08
C ASN A 19 7.77 14.99 4.11
N MET A 20 8.82 14.32 3.66
CA MET A 20 9.66 13.48 4.52
C MET A 20 10.69 14.26 5.34
N ASP A 21 10.78 15.58 5.20
CA ASP A 21 11.68 16.39 6.01
C ASP A 21 11.11 16.62 7.42
N ASP A 22 9.78 16.64 7.53
CA ASP A 22 9.04 16.83 8.78
C ASP A 22 7.89 15.82 8.98
N GLU A 23 7.77 14.85 8.08
CA GLU A 23 6.71 13.82 8.04
C GLU A 23 5.29 14.39 7.94
N SER A 24 5.15 15.65 7.50
CA SER A 24 3.84 16.29 7.35
C SER A 24 3.11 15.78 6.12
N VAL A 25 1.79 15.57 6.26
CA VAL A 25 0.91 15.24 5.13
C VAL A 25 0.52 16.53 4.43
N LEU A 26 1.01 16.73 3.19
CA LEU A 26 0.69 17.89 2.37
C LEU A 26 -0.72 17.80 1.80
N ALA A 27 -1.11 16.62 1.31
CA ALA A 27 -2.46 16.33 0.82
C ALA A 27 -2.78 14.86 0.98
N LYS A 28 -4.07 14.55 1.09
CA LYS A 28 -4.61 13.18 1.01
C LYS A 28 -5.87 13.16 0.17
N GLY A 29 -6.22 12.00 -0.37
CA GLY A 29 -7.45 11.89 -1.13
C GLY A 29 -7.86 10.46 -1.41
N LEU A 30 -9.02 10.37 -2.03
CA LEU A 30 -9.68 9.13 -2.37
C LEU A 30 -10.34 9.29 -3.74
N VAL A 31 -10.03 8.38 -4.65
CA VAL A 31 -10.80 8.16 -5.87
C VAL A 31 -11.66 6.95 -5.64
N GLU A 32 -12.94 7.06 -5.97
CA GLU A 32 -13.94 6.01 -5.79
C GLU A 32 -14.64 5.72 -7.11
N ARG A 33 -15.17 4.50 -7.24
CA ARG A 33 -15.96 4.04 -8.39
C ARG A 33 -15.19 4.10 -9.72
N ILE A 34 -13.89 3.79 -9.69
CA ILE A 34 -13.08 3.64 -10.90
C ILE A 34 -13.65 2.50 -11.75
N GLY A 35 -13.87 2.74 -13.03
CA GLY A 35 -14.48 1.78 -13.94
C GLY A 35 -15.99 1.64 -13.81
N ILE A 36 -16.65 2.42 -12.95
CA ILE A 36 -18.08 2.38 -12.66
C ILE A 36 -18.68 3.78 -12.83
N GLU A 37 -19.96 3.89 -13.11
CA GLU A 37 -20.65 5.16 -13.20
C GLU A 37 -20.61 5.95 -11.88
N GLY A 38 -20.46 7.27 -11.98
CA GLY A 38 -20.36 8.16 -10.81
C GLY A 38 -19.01 8.13 -10.13
N SER A 39 -17.93 7.99 -10.90
CA SER A 39 -16.57 8.10 -10.39
C SER A 39 -16.31 9.49 -9.80
N ILE A 40 -15.64 9.53 -8.66
CA ILE A 40 -15.42 10.76 -7.89
C ILE A 40 -14.01 10.77 -7.28
N LEU A 41 -13.32 11.91 -7.40
CA LEU A 41 -12.11 12.22 -6.63
C LEU A 41 -12.49 13.17 -5.50
N THR A 42 -12.09 12.83 -4.29
CA THR A 42 -12.06 13.73 -3.14
C THR A 42 -10.60 14.04 -2.77
N HIS A 43 -10.15 15.25 -3.06
CA HIS A 43 -8.82 15.77 -2.70
C HIS A 43 -8.93 16.66 -1.47
N LYS A 44 -8.04 16.42 -0.49
CA LYS A 44 -7.98 17.17 0.78
C LYS A 44 -6.57 17.70 0.99
N PRO A 45 -6.26 18.90 0.48
CA PRO A 45 -4.98 19.56 0.75
C PRO A 45 -4.96 20.07 2.18
N THR A 46 -3.81 19.99 2.84
CA THR A 46 -3.65 20.51 4.20
C THR A 46 -3.73 22.03 4.20
N GLY A 47 -4.58 22.57 5.08
CA GLY A 47 -4.76 24.02 5.20
C GLY A 47 -5.62 24.69 4.12
N LYS A 48 -6.24 23.91 3.23
CA LYS A 48 -7.16 24.40 2.19
C LYS A 48 -8.49 23.66 2.22
N ASP A 49 -9.47 24.17 1.50
CA ASP A 49 -10.77 23.53 1.34
C ASP A 49 -10.69 22.23 0.55
N LYS A 50 -11.60 21.33 0.86
CA LYS A 50 -11.76 20.07 0.13
C LYS A 50 -12.16 20.34 -1.33
N TYR A 51 -11.46 19.72 -2.26
CA TYR A 51 -11.75 19.75 -3.68
C TYR A 51 -12.36 18.41 -4.15
N VAL A 52 -13.48 18.47 -4.85
CA VAL A 52 -14.21 17.29 -5.33
C VAL A 52 -14.37 17.39 -6.84
N VAL A 53 -14.02 16.32 -7.55
CA VAL A 53 -14.16 16.20 -9.00
C VAL A 53 -15.00 14.98 -9.33
N GLU A 54 -16.13 15.20 -9.99
CA GLU A 54 -16.99 14.15 -10.52
C GLU A 54 -16.82 14.08 -12.03
N GLN A 55 -16.21 13.01 -12.50
CA GLN A 55 -16.05 12.74 -13.94
C GLN A 55 -15.87 11.24 -14.19
N PRO A 56 -16.20 10.74 -15.38
CA PRO A 56 -15.99 9.33 -15.71
C PRO A 56 -14.49 8.97 -15.65
N MET A 57 -14.16 7.94 -14.88
CA MET A 57 -12.82 7.36 -14.77
C MET A 57 -12.88 5.88 -15.15
N LYS A 58 -12.57 5.61 -16.43
CA LYS A 58 -12.71 4.25 -17.00
C LYS A 58 -11.71 3.26 -16.39
N ASP A 59 -10.56 3.74 -15.93
CA ASP A 59 -9.46 2.93 -15.41
C ASP A 59 -8.57 3.72 -14.43
N HIS A 60 -7.59 3.04 -13.88
CA HIS A 60 -6.63 3.62 -12.93
C HIS A 60 -5.67 4.63 -13.58
N ASN A 61 -5.43 4.58 -14.91
CA ASN A 61 -4.60 5.57 -15.58
C ASN A 61 -5.24 6.95 -15.48
N ILE A 62 -6.55 7.03 -15.74
CA ILE A 62 -7.31 8.27 -15.61
C ILE A 62 -7.34 8.73 -14.16
N ALA A 63 -7.53 7.79 -13.22
CA ALA A 63 -7.56 8.11 -11.80
C ALA A 63 -6.21 8.67 -11.29
N VAL A 64 -5.09 8.04 -11.64
CA VAL A 64 -3.73 8.51 -11.28
C VAL A 64 -3.47 9.88 -11.88
N LYS A 65 -3.79 10.08 -13.16
CA LYS A 65 -3.64 11.38 -13.80
C LYS A 65 -4.43 12.47 -13.06
N LEU A 66 -5.69 12.21 -12.73
CA LEU A 66 -6.52 13.17 -12.01
C LEU A 66 -5.98 13.49 -10.60
N VAL A 67 -5.38 12.51 -9.92
CA VAL A 67 -4.68 12.74 -8.65
C VAL A 67 -3.49 13.67 -8.85
N LEU A 68 -2.68 13.44 -9.87
CA LEU A 68 -1.54 14.32 -10.17
C LEU A 68 -1.99 15.73 -10.54
N ASP A 69 -3.03 15.86 -11.38
CA ASP A 69 -3.63 17.15 -11.74
C ASP A 69 -4.12 17.90 -10.50
N ALA A 70 -4.77 17.21 -9.56
CA ALA A 70 -5.25 17.81 -8.31
C ALA A 70 -4.11 18.25 -7.37
N LEU A 71 -2.98 17.52 -7.37
CA LEU A 71 -1.81 17.87 -6.55
C LEU A 71 -1.11 19.15 -7.05
N VAL A 72 -1.19 19.46 -8.36
CA VAL A 72 -0.58 20.63 -8.99
C VAL A 72 -1.58 21.73 -9.34
N ASP A 73 -2.87 21.56 -8.99
CA ASP A 73 -3.93 22.55 -9.26
C ASP A 73 -3.57 23.92 -8.69
N GLU A 74 -3.86 25.01 -9.43
CA GLU A 74 -3.51 26.38 -9.02
C GLU A 74 -4.13 26.80 -7.68
N THR A 75 -5.34 26.30 -7.38
CA THR A 75 -6.09 26.69 -6.18
C THR A 75 -5.93 25.67 -5.06
N HIS A 76 -6.08 24.39 -5.39
CA HIS A 76 -6.16 23.29 -4.42
C HIS A 76 -4.87 22.46 -4.33
N GLY A 77 -3.93 22.65 -5.26
CA GLY A 77 -2.67 21.93 -5.29
C GLY A 77 -1.74 22.30 -4.14
N VAL A 78 -0.80 21.43 -3.86
CA VAL A 78 0.19 21.54 -2.77
C VAL A 78 1.63 21.52 -3.27
N ILE A 79 1.83 21.23 -4.56
CA ILE A 79 3.11 21.29 -5.28
C ILE A 79 2.92 22.03 -6.60
N LYS A 80 4.01 22.54 -7.18
CA LYS A 80 3.95 23.32 -8.44
C LYS A 80 3.95 22.43 -9.68
N ASN A 81 4.61 21.30 -9.60
CA ASN A 81 4.70 20.32 -10.69
C ASN A 81 5.00 18.93 -10.13
N ALA A 82 4.80 17.90 -10.95
CA ALA A 82 5.01 16.51 -10.54
C ALA A 82 6.49 16.14 -10.30
N ASP A 83 7.45 16.98 -10.72
CA ASP A 83 8.87 16.73 -10.48
C ASP A 83 9.24 16.86 -9.00
N GLU A 84 8.43 17.60 -8.23
CA GLU A 84 8.60 17.70 -6.77
C GLU A 84 8.30 16.39 -6.03
N ILE A 85 7.64 15.42 -6.68
CA ILE A 85 7.47 14.06 -6.15
C ILE A 85 8.77 13.29 -6.40
N ALA A 86 9.50 12.97 -5.34
CA ALA A 86 10.79 12.30 -5.45
C ALA A 86 10.66 10.81 -5.76
N ALA A 87 9.65 10.14 -5.20
CA ALA A 87 9.36 8.74 -5.43
C ALA A 87 7.89 8.41 -5.10
N VAL A 88 7.43 7.23 -5.52
CA VAL A 88 6.09 6.74 -5.24
C VAL A 88 6.16 5.42 -4.49
N GLY A 89 5.50 5.35 -3.33
CA GLY A 89 5.33 4.15 -2.55
C GLY A 89 3.97 3.49 -2.83
N HIS A 90 3.97 2.20 -3.16
CA HIS A 90 2.77 1.42 -3.42
C HIS A 90 2.55 0.39 -2.33
N ARG A 91 1.37 0.41 -1.69
CA ARG A 91 0.94 -0.74 -0.90
C ARG A 91 0.60 -1.87 -1.87
N VAL A 92 1.31 -3.00 -1.74
CA VAL A 92 1.05 -4.23 -2.49
C VAL A 92 0.73 -5.35 -1.50
N LEU A 93 -0.33 -6.12 -1.76
CA LEU A 93 -0.76 -7.11 -0.79
C LEU A 93 0.29 -8.21 -0.62
N HIS A 94 0.65 -8.92 -1.71
CA HIS A 94 1.32 -10.20 -1.60
C HIS A 94 2.54 -10.33 -2.49
N ALA A 95 3.65 -10.77 -1.89
CA ALA A 95 4.89 -11.15 -2.58
C ALA A 95 5.20 -12.65 -2.45
N GLY A 96 4.25 -13.45 -1.94
CA GLY A 96 4.54 -14.83 -1.58
C GLY A 96 5.61 -14.88 -0.49
N GLU A 97 6.64 -15.68 -0.72
CA GLU A 97 7.81 -15.80 0.16
C GLU A 97 9.05 -15.11 -0.43
N LYS A 98 8.92 -14.46 -1.61
CA LYS A 98 10.06 -13.93 -2.36
C LYS A 98 10.60 -12.62 -1.79
N TYR A 99 9.72 -11.71 -1.35
CA TYR A 99 10.11 -10.44 -0.77
C TYR A 99 9.64 -10.31 0.67
N LYS A 100 10.57 -9.98 1.57
CA LYS A 100 10.33 -9.76 3.00
C LYS A 100 10.56 -8.31 3.43
N GLU A 101 10.98 -7.47 2.50
CA GLU A 101 11.26 -6.05 2.71
C GLU A 101 10.76 -5.25 1.51
N SER A 102 10.55 -3.95 1.71
CA SER A 102 10.20 -3.04 0.61
C SER A 102 11.32 -3.01 -0.43
N CYS A 103 10.96 -2.91 -1.70
CA CYS A 103 11.92 -2.94 -2.80
C CYS A 103 11.54 -2.00 -3.94
N LEU A 104 12.54 -1.56 -4.72
CA LEU A 104 12.30 -0.84 -5.96
C LEU A 104 11.57 -1.73 -6.96
N VAL A 105 10.55 -1.18 -7.58
CA VAL A 105 9.79 -1.87 -8.63
C VAL A 105 10.64 -1.98 -9.90
N ASN A 106 10.69 -3.18 -10.43
CA ASN A 106 11.23 -3.55 -11.74
C ASN A 106 10.38 -4.68 -12.33
N GLU A 107 10.76 -5.21 -13.50
CA GLU A 107 9.98 -6.27 -14.15
C GLU A 107 9.95 -7.57 -13.31
N ASP A 108 11.02 -7.90 -12.57
CA ASP A 108 11.04 -9.08 -11.69
C ASP A 108 10.03 -8.92 -10.55
N VAL A 109 9.97 -7.73 -9.93
CA VAL A 109 8.99 -7.41 -8.88
C VAL A 109 7.57 -7.53 -9.44
N LYS A 110 7.29 -6.96 -10.62
CA LYS A 110 5.97 -7.07 -11.26
C LYS A 110 5.62 -8.52 -11.62
N SER A 111 6.60 -9.33 -12.02
CA SER A 111 6.39 -10.77 -12.24
C SER A 111 5.96 -11.48 -10.97
N VAL A 112 6.62 -11.20 -9.84
CA VAL A 112 6.25 -11.77 -8.53
C VAL A 112 4.84 -11.34 -8.10
N VAL A 113 4.45 -10.09 -8.35
CA VAL A 113 3.07 -9.63 -8.09
C VAL A 113 2.06 -10.45 -8.89
N ARG A 114 2.36 -10.74 -10.19
CA ARG A 114 1.51 -11.57 -11.06
C ARG A 114 1.43 -13.02 -10.59
N GLU A 115 2.55 -13.62 -10.21
CA GLU A 115 2.61 -14.98 -9.66
C GLU A 115 1.77 -15.15 -8.37
N CYS A 116 1.58 -14.06 -7.63
CA CYS A 116 0.78 -14.04 -6.41
C CYS A 116 -0.70 -13.68 -6.64
N PHE A 117 -1.20 -13.67 -7.88
CA PHE A 117 -2.61 -13.37 -8.15
C PHE A 117 -3.56 -14.37 -7.47
N ASP A 118 -3.21 -15.64 -7.46
CA ASP A 118 -4.02 -16.67 -6.78
C ASP A 118 -4.01 -16.54 -5.24
N LEU A 119 -2.95 -15.97 -4.67
CA LEU A 119 -2.86 -15.70 -3.24
C LEU A 119 -3.58 -14.40 -2.83
N GLY A 120 -3.73 -13.46 -3.76
CA GLY A 120 -4.37 -12.17 -3.53
C GLY A 120 -5.24 -11.69 -4.69
N PRO A 121 -6.27 -12.48 -5.13
CA PRO A 121 -6.99 -12.21 -6.38
C PRO A 121 -7.78 -10.89 -6.39
N LEU A 122 -8.16 -10.39 -5.22
CA LEU A 122 -8.90 -9.13 -5.09
C LEU A 122 -7.99 -7.90 -5.00
N HIS A 123 -6.70 -8.08 -4.78
CA HIS A 123 -5.78 -6.97 -4.49
C HIS A 123 -4.59 -6.90 -5.46
N ASN A 124 -3.83 -7.99 -5.62
CA ASN A 124 -2.61 -7.98 -6.42
C ASN A 124 -2.81 -7.48 -7.87
N PRO A 125 -3.87 -7.89 -8.60
CA PRO A 125 -4.12 -7.35 -9.93
C PRO A 125 -4.31 -5.82 -9.93
N ALA A 126 -5.11 -5.29 -9.00
CA ALA A 126 -5.35 -3.86 -8.88
C ALA A 126 -4.09 -3.10 -8.42
N ASN A 127 -3.29 -3.69 -7.53
CA ASN A 127 -2.03 -3.09 -7.12
C ASN A 127 -1.05 -2.97 -8.29
N LEU A 128 -0.95 -4.01 -9.14
CA LEU A 128 -0.11 -3.98 -10.34
C LEU A 128 -0.58 -2.92 -11.34
N ILE A 129 -1.88 -2.84 -11.61
CA ILE A 129 -2.46 -1.80 -12.47
C ILE A 129 -2.12 -0.41 -11.94
N GLY A 130 -2.18 -0.20 -10.62
CA GLY A 130 -1.79 1.07 -10.00
C GLY A 130 -0.31 1.41 -10.20
N ILE A 131 0.59 0.44 -10.09
CA ILE A 131 2.02 0.61 -10.36
C ILE A 131 2.22 1.02 -11.83
N GLU A 132 1.66 0.25 -12.77
CA GLU A 132 1.79 0.48 -14.21
C GLU A 132 1.19 1.85 -14.63
N ALA A 133 0.08 2.26 -14.00
CA ALA A 133 -0.51 3.58 -14.23
C ALA A 133 0.42 4.73 -13.79
N VAL A 134 1.12 4.56 -12.68
CA VAL A 134 2.12 5.55 -12.21
C VAL A 134 3.35 5.57 -13.12
N GLU A 135 3.85 4.42 -13.54
CA GLU A 135 4.97 4.34 -14.49
C GLU A 135 4.64 5.06 -15.81
N ALA A 136 3.40 4.92 -16.29
CA ALA A 136 2.93 5.59 -17.49
C ALA A 136 2.76 7.11 -17.30
N ALA A 137 2.26 7.54 -16.14
CA ALA A 137 2.01 8.96 -15.85
C ALA A 137 3.30 9.74 -15.48
N MET A 138 4.26 9.06 -14.85
CA MET A 138 5.54 9.65 -14.40
C MET A 138 6.73 8.75 -14.82
N PRO A 139 7.08 8.67 -16.10
CA PRO A 139 8.17 7.82 -16.58
C PRO A 139 9.49 8.13 -15.88
N GLY A 140 10.21 7.08 -15.45
CA GLY A 140 11.50 7.19 -14.78
C GLY A 140 11.44 7.59 -13.30
N LYS A 141 10.26 7.85 -12.74
CA LYS A 141 10.10 8.11 -11.31
C LYS A 141 10.29 6.79 -10.52
N PRO A 142 11.12 6.78 -9.46
CA PRO A 142 11.26 5.59 -8.62
C PRO A 142 9.94 5.16 -8.01
N ASN A 143 9.58 3.88 -8.19
CA ASN A 143 8.44 3.24 -7.57
C ASN A 143 8.93 2.20 -6.56
N VAL A 144 8.32 2.15 -5.38
CA VAL A 144 8.67 1.23 -4.29
C VAL A 144 7.47 0.39 -3.92
N ALA A 145 7.61 -0.92 -3.97
CA ALA A 145 6.60 -1.85 -3.46
C ALA A 145 6.79 -2.06 -1.95
N VAL A 146 5.73 -1.83 -1.19
CA VAL A 146 5.63 -2.06 0.25
C VAL A 146 4.64 -3.19 0.48
N TRP A 147 5.14 -4.34 0.96
CA TRP A 147 4.37 -5.58 1.01
C TRP A 147 3.58 -5.70 2.31
N ASP A 148 2.29 -5.92 2.19
CA ASP A 148 1.41 -6.09 3.35
C ASP A 148 1.70 -7.37 4.14
N THR A 149 2.33 -8.35 3.51
CA THR A 149 2.71 -9.64 4.10
C THR A 149 4.16 -9.70 4.62
N ALA A 150 4.99 -8.67 4.37
CA ALA A 150 6.42 -8.69 4.69
C ALA A 150 6.70 -8.88 6.19
N PHE A 151 5.91 -8.23 7.06
CA PHE A 151 6.08 -8.33 8.52
C PHE A 151 5.93 -9.76 9.05
N GLY A 152 5.03 -10.56 8.45
CA GLY A 152 4.88 -11.99 8.76
C GLY A 152 5.95 -12.88 8.11
N GLY A 153 6.80 -12.33 7.24
CA GLY A 153 7.84 -13.07 6.53
C GLY A 153 8.97 -13.58 7.42
N THR A 154 9.08 -13.07 8.65
CA THR A 154 10.07 -13.48 9.66
C THR A 154 9.59 -14.62 10.57
N MET A 155 8.32 -15.06 10.45
CA MET A 155 7.80 -16.16 11.26
C MET A 155 8.58 -17.46 11.00
N GLU A 156 8.79 -18.25 12.07
CA GLU A 156 9.36 -19.58 11.96
C GLU A 156 8.34 -20.60 11.42
N PRO A 157 8.78 -21.74 10.81
CA PRO A 157 7.90 -22.75 10.26
C PRO A 157 6.78 -23.23 11.20
N LYS A 158 7.09 -23.40 12.49
CA LYS A 158 6.10 -23.79 13.52
C LYS A 158 4.97 -22.78 13.72
N ALA A 159 5.18 -21.51 13.30
CA ALA A 159 4.21 -20.43 13.45
C ALA A 159 3.42 -20.16 12.15
N TYR A 160 3.98 -20.47 10.99
CA TYR A 160 3.31 -20.21 9.72
C TYR A 160 2.69 -21.46 9.05
N LEU A 161 3.17 -22.68 9.36
CA LEU A 161 2.60 -23.91 8.80
C LEU A 161 1.29 -24.25 9.50
N TYR A 162 0.30 -24.63 8.69
CA TYR A 162 -0.95 -25.18 9.21
C TYR A 162 -0.84 -26.70 9.42
N ALA A 163 -1.62 -27.24 10.35
CA ALA A 163 -1.71 -28.68 10.60
C ALA A 163 -2.59 -29.37 9.55
N ILE A 164 -2.20 -29.29 8.29
CA ILE A 164 -2.82 -29.91 7.12
C ILE A 164 -1.74 -30.65 6.33
N PRO A 165 -2.09 -31.53 5.36
CA PRO A 165 -1.09 -32.20 4.53
C PRO A 165 -0.09 -31.21 3.92
N ARG A 166 1.20 -31.54 4.07
CA ARG A 166 2.31 -30.65 3.69
C ARG A 166 2.33 -30.26 2.21
N GLU A 167 1.73 -31.11 1.37
CA GLU A 167 1.59 -30.85 -0.07
C GLU A 167 0.85 -29.56 -0.39
N TYR A 168 -0.06 -29.08 0.46
CA TYR A 168 -0.74 -27.80 0.26
C TYR A 168 0.22 -26.62 0.40
N TYR A 169 1.18 -26.70 1.31
CA TYR A 169 2.23 -25.72 1.40
C TYR A 169 3.19 -25.80 0.20
N GLU A 170 3.66 -27.01 -0.12
CA GLU A 170 4.67 -27.22 -1.15
C GLU A 170 4.19 -26.88 -2.58
N LYS A 171 2.92 -27.17 -2.89
CA LYS A 171 2.35 -26.95 -4.21
C LYS A 171 1.64 -25.61 -4.36
N TYR A 172 0.94 -25.19 -3.32
CA TYR A 172 0.02 -24.05 -3.39
C TYR A 172 0.43 -22.90 -2.46
N HIS A 173 1.57 -23.04 -1.77
CA HIS A 173 2.08 -22.04 -0.84
C HIS A 173 1.08 -21.67 0.27
N VAL A 174 0.23 -22.62 0.68
CA VAL A 174 -0.76 -22.43 1.74
C VAL A 174 -0.05 -22.40 3.09
N ARG A 175 0.02 -21.20 3.66
CA ARG A 175 0.63 -20.91 4.96
C ARG A 175 0.01 -19.66 5.56
N ARG A 176 0.33 -19.38 6.83
CA ARG A 176 0.06 -18.06 7.41
C ARG A 176 1.07 -17.06 6.84
N TYR A 177 0.58 -15.99 6.23
CA TYR A 177 1.40 -14.87 5.78
C TYR A 177 1.28 -13.67 6.72
N GLY A 178 0.07 -13.42 7.24
CA GLY A 178 -0.27 -12.20 7.96
C GLY A 178 -0.57 -11.05 6.99
N PHE A 179 -1.62 -10.28 7.30
CA PHE A 179 -2.00 -9.10 6.54
C PHE A 179 -1.88 -7.86 7.41
N HIS A 180 -2.01 -6.67 6.79
CA HIS A 180 -1.82 -5.37 7.46
C HIS A 180 -0.43 -5.25 8.12
N GLY A 181 0.57 -5.92 7.53
CA GLY A 181 1.92 -6.02 8.09
C GLY A 181 2.58 -4.67 8.30
N THR A 182 2.36 -3.71 7.41
CA THR A 182 2.87 -2.34 7.56
C THR A 182 2.30 -1.68 8.82
N SER A 183 0.99 -1.82 9.07
CA SER A 183 0.33 -1.29 10.29
C SER A 183 0.86 -2.01 11.54
N HIS A 184 0.94 -3.32 11.51
CA HIS A 184 1.46 -4.10 12.63
C HIS A 184 2.92 -3.75 12.95
N SER A 185 3.76 -3.63 11.94
CA SER A 185 5.15 -3.21 12.09
C SER A 185 5.25 -1.81 12.69
N PHE A 186 4.51 -0.85 12.16
CA PHE A 186 4.52 0.54 12.65
C PHE A 186 4.10 0.64 14.11
N VAL A 187 2.98 0.02 14.49
CA VAL A 187 2.46 0.07 15.86
C VAL A 187 3.41 -0.63 16.83
N SER A 188 3.91 -1.82 16.49
CA SER A 188 4.83 -2.57 17.36
C SER A 188 6.13 -1.83 17.58
N ASN A 189 6.72 -1.25 16.53
CA ASN A 189 7.96 -0.47 16.63
C ASN A 189 7.75 0.82 17.43
N SER A 190 6.65 1.53 17.22
CA SER A 190 6.32 2.74 17.96
C SER A 190 6.15 2.45 19.46
N LEU A 191 5.55 1.33 19.83
CA LEU A 191 5.39 0.92 21.22
C LEU A 191 6.70 0.39 21.83
N ALA A 192 7.53 -0.32 21.07
CA ALA A 192 8.85 -0.77 21.52
C ALA A 192 9.78 0.43 21.85
N LEU A 193 9.69 1.51 21.08
CA LEU A 193 10.42 2.75 21.35
C LEU A 193 9.99 3.42 22.67
N THR A 194 8.76 3.17 23.16
CA THR A 194 8.29 3.70 24.45
C THR A 194 8.69 2.87 25.67
N LYS A 195 9.51 1.84 25.50
CA LYS A 195 9.98 0.92 26.56
C LYS A 195 8.86 0.24 27.37
N ILE A 196 7.66 0.10 26.80
CA ILE A 196 6.51 -0.52 27.46
C ILE A 196 6.40 -1.98 27.00
N THR A 197 6.62 -2.90 27.92
CA THR A 197 6.27 -4.32 28.00
C THR A 197 6.99 -5.34 27.09
N PRO A 198 7.38 -6.48 27.66
CA PRO A 198 7.99 -7.59 26.93
C PRO A 198 6.98 -8.43 26.10
N LYS A 199 5.67 -8.17 26.21
CA LYS A 199 4.63 -8.83 25.42
C LYS A 199 3.60 -7.81 24.98
N LEU A 200 3.41 -7.73 23.67
CA LEU A 200 2.47 -6.82 23.05
C LEU A 200 1.39 -7.59 22.30
N SER A 201 0.13 -7.34 22.61
CA SER A 201 -1.01 -7.77 21.82
C SER A 201 -1.76 -6.56 21.29
N TYR A 202 -2.00 -6.50 20.00
CA TYR A 202 -2.83 -5.45 19.40
C TYR A 202 -3.67 -6.03 18.26
N ALA A 203 -4.72 -5.34 17.91
CA ALA A 203 -5.62 -5.72 16.84
C ALA A 203 -5.78 -4.56 15.85
N THR A 204 -5.79 -4.88 14.57
CA THR A 204 -6.24 -3.98 13.51
C THR A 204 -7.69 -4.32 13.20
N LEU A 205 -8.57 -3.34 13.37
CA LEU A 205 -10.00 -3.48 13.12
C LEU A 205 -10.33 -2.93 11.75
N GLU A 206 -10.74 -3.80 10.86
CA GLU A 206 -11.34 -3.48 9.57
C GLU A 206 -12.67 -4.22 9.43
N THR A 207 -13.21 -4.32 8.23
CA THR A 207 -14.43 -5.09 7.93
C THR A 207 -14.30 -6.57 8.37
N VAL A 208 -13.06 -7.07 8.45
CA VAL A 208 -12.71 -8.38 9.01
C VAL A 208 -11.83 -8.17 10.23
N LEU A 209 -12.22 -8.74 11.36
CA LEU A 209 -11.45 -8.67 12.59
C LEU A 209 -10.21 -9.56 12.49
N LEU A 210 -9.04 -8.96 12.45
CA LEU A 210 -7.75 -9.66 12.43
C LEU A 210 -7.05 -9.47 13.79
N PHE A 211 -6.85 -10.57 14.53
CA PHE A 211 -6.03 -10.59 15.73
C PHE A 211 -4.65 -11.12 15.41
N GLN A 212 -3.64 -10.39 15.77
CA GLN A 212 -2.26 -10.85 15.71
C GLN A 212 -1.60 -10.68 17.08
N LEU A 213 -1.13 -11.78 17.65
CA LEU A 213 -0.39 -11.79 18.89
C LEU A 213 1.11 -11.69 18.58
N LEU A 214 1.73 -10.61 19.02
CA LEU A 214 3.16 -10.42 18.94
C LEU A 214 3.75 -10.53 20.34
N SER A 215 4.67 -11.45 20.53
CA SER A 215 5.52 -11.48 21.71
C SER A 215 6.86 -10.85 21.36
N VAL A 216 7.17 -9.73 21.96
CA VAL A 216 8.51 -9.14 21.96
C VAL A 216 9.25 -9.83 23.10
N VAL A 217 10.12 -10.77 22.78
CA VAL A 217 11.05 -11.32 23.76
C VAL A 217 12.23 -10.37 23.82
N SER A 218 12.40 -9.68 24.93
CA SER A 218 13.67 -8.99 25.21
C SER A 218 14.76 -10.04 25.33
N ALA A 219 15.74 -9.99 24.46
CA ALA A 219 17.02 -10.68 24.63
C ALA A 219 17.79 -10.11 25.82
#